data_24d22b18da659e76f4c0cd0c84e9e419
#
_entry.id   24d22b18da659e76f4c0cd0c84e9e419
#
_cell.length_a   1.000
_cell.length_b   1.000
_cell.length_c   1.000
_cell.angle_alpha   90.00
_cell.angle_beta   90.00
_cell.angle_gamma   90.00
#
_symmetry.space_group_name_H-M   'P 1'
#
loop_
_entity.id
_entity.type
_entity.pdbx_description
1 polymer ?
#
loop_
_entity_poly.entity_id
_entity_poly.type
_entity_poly.pdbx_seq_one_letter_code
_entity_poly.pdbx_strand_id
1 'polypeptide(L)'
;MIYSSAENKKVKEYKKLKQKKYRDKTKMFLVEGQHLVEEAYKNGQLQELLLEEETNYNLDIKTIYLTKPIMKSISSLTTPPKIMGLCKKNVVKI
;
A
#
# COMPACT_ATOMS: atom_id res chain seq x y z
N MET A 1 -9.58 2.10 11.69
CA MET A 1 -9.43 0.63 11.81
C MET A 1 -7.96 0.26 11.68
N ILE A 2 -7.47 -0.60 12.56
CA ILE A 2 -6.07 -1.05 12.55
C ILE A 2 -6.05 -2.55 12.26
N TYR A 3 -5.29 -2.95 11.25
CA TYR A 3 -5.12 -4.36 10.92
C TYR A 3 -3.88 -4.90 11.63
N SER A 4 -4.07 -5.91 12.45
CA SER A 4 -3.00 -6.51 13.26
C SER A 4 -2.82 -8.02 12.99
N SER A 5 -3.67 -8.62 12.17
CA SER A 5 -3.64 -10.05 11.90
C SER A 5 -3.14 -10.34 10.49
N ALA A 6 -2.17 -11.25 10.38
CA ALA A 6 -1.69 -11.75 9.08
C ALA A 6 -2.77 -12.54 8.35
N GLU A 7 -3.81 -12.99 9.06
CA GLU A 7 -4.94 -13.72 8.48
C GLU A 7 -6.00 -12.79 7.87
N ASN A 8 -5.89 -11.48 8.08
CA ASN A 8 -6.81 -10.52 7.50
C ASN A 8 -6.77 -10.60 5.97
N LYS A 9 -7.93 -10.63 5.34
CA LYS A 9 -8.04 -10.76 3.89
C LYS A 9 -7.31 -9.65 3.14
N LYS A 10 -7.45 -8.40 3.59
CA LYS A 10 -6.76 -7.27 2.97
C LYS A 10 -5.24 -7.40 3.08
N VAL A 11 -4.75 -7.81 4.25
CA VAL A 11 -3.32 -8.03 4.47
C VAL A 11 -2.79 -9.10 3.52
N LYS A 12 -3.52 -10.19 3.35
CA LYS A 12 -3.14 -11.26 2.40
C LYS A 12 -3.07 -10.73 0.97
N GLU A 13 -4.00 -9.88 0.58
CA GLU A 13 -3.99 -9.25 -0.74
C GLU A 13 -2.76 -8.37 -0.94
N TYR A 14 -2.42 -7.54 0.05
CA TYR A 14 -1.22 -6.71 -0.02
C TYR A 14 0.05 -7.55 -0.18
N LYS A 15 0.16 -8.65 0.58
CA LYS A 15 1.32 -9.55 0.49
C LYS A 15 1.49 -10.15 -0.91
N LYS A 16 0.38 -10.52 -1.55
CA LYS A 16 0.40 -11.09 -2.90
C LYS A 16 1.00 -10.13 -3.92
N LEU A 17 0.84 -8.82 -3.70
CA LEU A 17 1.34 -7.82 -4.63
C LEU A 17 2.87 -7.71 -4.65
N LYS A 18 3.58 -8.41 -3.79
CA LYS A 18 5.04 -8.57 -3.92
C LYS A 18 5.40 -9.40 -5.14
N GLN A 19 4.48 -10.21 -5.63
CA GLN A 19 4.70 -11.09 -6.78
C GLN A 19 4.16 -10.44 -8.06
N LYS A 20 4.99 -10.39 -9.08
CA LYS A 20 4.63 -9.81 -10.37
C LYS A 20 3.35 -10.40 -10.96
N LYS A 21 3.18 -11.71 -10.81
CA LYS A 21 2.00 -12.44 -11.27
C LYS A 21 0.69 -11.81 -10.77
N TYR A 22 0.64 -11.45 -9.48
CA TYR A 22 -0.56 -10.84 -8.90
C TYR A 22 -0.70 -9.37 -9.28
N ARG A 23 0.42 -8.64 -9.41
CA ARG A 23 0.38 -7.26 -9.90
C ARG A 23 -0.19 -7.19 -11.31
N ASP A 24 0.22 -8.11 -12.17
CA ASP A 24 -0.25 -8.15 -13.55
C ASP A 24 -1.73 -8.55 -13.62
N LYS A 25 -2.13 -9.50 -12.79
CA LYS A 25 -3.53 -9.98 -12.75
C LYS A 25 -4.49 -8.91 -12.24
N THR A 26 -4.12 -8.23 -11.17
CA THR A 26 -5.00 -7.25 -10.50
C THR A 26 -4.86 -5.85 -11.04
N LYS A 27 -3.78 -5.55 -11.77
CA LYS A 27 -3.38 -4.20 -12.16
C LYS A 27 -3.12 -3.29 -10.96
N MET A 28 -2.82 -3.88 -9.82
CA MET A 28 -2.54 -3.17 -8.57
C MET A 28 -1.08 -3.34 -8.19
N PHE A 29 -0.54 -2.38 -7.45
CA PHE A 29 0.83 -2.46 -6.94
C PHE A 29 0.97 -1.62 -5.68
N LEU A 30 2.02 -1.89 -4.91
CA LEU A 30 2.33 -1.12 -3.70
C LEU A 30 3.51 -0.19 -3.98
N VAL A 31 3.43 1.02 -3.44
CA VAL A 31 4.55 1.96 -3.40
C VAL A 31 4.96 2.16 -1.95
N GLU A 32 6.24 2.33 -1.70
CA GLU A 32 6.78 2.44 -0.35
C GLU A 32 7.49 3.76 -0.17
N GLY A 33 7.09 4.50 0.85
CA GLY A 33 7.65 5.79 1.19
C GLY A 33 6.79 6.96 0.77
N GLN A 34 6.92 8.06 1.52
CA GLN A 34 6.09 9.24 1.36
C GLN A 34 6.18 9.84 -0.05
N HIS A 35 7.39 9.92 -0.62
CA HIS A 35 7.58 10.52 -1.93
C HIS A 35 6.80 9.80 -3.03
N LEU A 36 6.91 8.46 -3.07
CA LEU A 36 6.20 7.65 -4.06
C LEU A 36 4.69 7.67 -3.85
N VAL A 37 4.26 7.71 -2.59
CA VAL A 37 2.84 7.83 -2.26
C VAL A 37 2.28 9.15 -2.77
N GLU A 38 3.00 10.25 -2.56
CA GLU A 38 2.57 11.57 -3.02
C GLU A 38 2.52 11.65 -4.54
N GLU A 39 3.49 11.07 -5.22
CA GLU A 39 3.49 10.99 -6.69
C GLU A 39 2.27 10.21 -7.20
N ALA A 40 1.98 9.05 -6.60
CA ALA A 40 0.82 8.26 -6.97
C ALA A 40 -0.49 9.01 -6.70
N TYR A 41 -0.54 9.75 -5.60
CA TYR A 41 -1.72 10.56 -5.26
C TYR A 41 -1.96 11.63 -6.31
N LYS A 42 -0.92 12.36 -6.70
CA LYS A 42 -1.02 13.41 -7.72
C LYS A 42 -1.45 12.86 -9.08
N ASN A 43 -1.01 11.63 -9.40
CA ASN A 43 -1.31 11.01 -10.68
C ASN A 43 -2.66 10.27 -10.68
N GLY A 44 -3.41 10.31 -9.59
CA GLY A 44 -4.71 9.64 -9.50
C GLY A 44 -4.63 8.12 -9.41
N GLN A 45 -3.45 7.57 -9.12
CA GLN A 45 -3.25 6.13 -9.03
C GLN A 45 -3.45 5.57 -7.62
N LEU A 46 -3.32 6.42 -6.60
CA LEU A 46 -3.43 5.98 -5.20
C LEU A 46 -4.86 5.60 -4.87
N GLN A 47 -5.05 4.37 -4.40
CA GLN A 47 -6.36 3.86 -4.00
C GLN A 47 -6.54 3.84 -2.49
N GLU A 48 -5.49 3.48 -1.76
CA GLU A 48 -5.50 3.43 -0.30
C GLU A 48 -4.16 3.90 0.23
N LEU A 49 -4.19 4.67 1.30
CA LEU A 49 -3.01 5.07 2.05
C LEU A 49 -2.81 4.06 3.18
N LEU A 50 -1.64 3.46 3.25
CA LEU A 50 -1.32 2.46 4.27
C LEU A 50 -0.31 3.05 5.24
N LEU A 51 -0.70 3.20 6.50
CA LEU A 51 0.15 3.81 7.52
C LEU A 51 0.44 2.82 8.64
N GLU A 52 1.66 2.84 9.12
CA GLU A 52 1.96 2.18 10.39
C GLU A 52 1.17 2.90 11.48
N GLU A 53 0.59 2.16 12.43
CA GLU A 53 -0.19 2.76 13.52
C GLU A 53 0.58 3.88 14.22
N GLU A 54 -0.12 4.91 14.64
CA GLU A 54 0.44 6.10 15.28
C GLU A 54 1.24 7.03 14.36
N THR A 55 1.31 6.74 13.06
CA THR A 55 1.95 7.63 12.11
C THR A 55 1.03 8.81 11.81
N ASN A 56 1.54 10.02 12.01
CA ASN A 56 0.79 11.25 11.77
C ASN A 56 1.02 11.74 10.35
N TYR A 57 0.21 11.24 9.42
CA TYR A 57 0.25 11.64 8.01
C TYR A 57 -1.16 11.53 7.44
N ASN A 58 -1.53 12.44 6.58
CA ASN A 58 -2.91 12.50 6.08
C ASN A 58 -2.98 12.93 4.63
N LEU A 59 -3.79 12.22 3.86
CA LEU A 59 -4.19 12.61 2.50
C LEU A 59 -5.70 12.41 2.41
N ASP A 60 -6.34 13.11 1.49
CA ASP A 60 -7.79 12.98 1.27
C ASP A 60 -8.07 11.71 0.47
N ILE A 61 -7.87 10.57 1.12
CA ILE A 61 -8.06 9.25 0.52
C ILE A 61 -8.30 8.22 1.64
N LYS A 62 -8.88 7.08 1.28
CA LYS A 62 -9.09 5.98 2.23
C LYS A 62 -7.77 5.62 2.89
N THR A 63 -7.74 5.64 4.21
CA THR A 63 -6.55 5.35 5.00
C THR A 63 -6.77 4.11 5.85
N ILE A 64 -5.78 3.22 5.83
CA ILE A 64 -5.77 1.98 6.60
C ILE A 64 -4.53 1.97 7.47
N TYR A 65 -4.71 1.72 8.76
CA TYR A 65 -3.62 1.63 9.71
C TYR A 65 -3.23 0.17 9.92
N LEU A 66 -1.94 -0.10 9.92
CA LEU A 66 -1.37 -1.44 10.07
C LEU A 66 -0.39 -1.45 11.22
N THR A 67 -0.31 -2.57 11.95
CA THR A 67 0.72 -2.70 12.98
C THR A 67 2.09 -2.81 12.32
N LYS A 68 3.14 -2.52 13.09
CA LYS A 68 4.52 -2.59 12.61
C LYS A 68 4.88 -3.96 12.01
N PRO A 69 4.55 -5.09 12.68
CA PRO A 69 4.82 -6.41 12.09
C PRO A 69 4.12 -6.63 10.75
N ILE A 70 2.90 -6.11 10.59
CA ILE A 70 2.15 -6.25 9.34
C ILE A 70 2.80 -5.38 8.24
N MET A 71 3.18 -4.14 8.56
CA MET A 71 3.90 -3.29 7.61
C MET A 71 5.16 -4.00 7.12
N LYS A 72 5.92 -4.61 8.03
CA LYS A 72 7.12 -5.36 7.69
C LYS A 72 6.80 -6.54 6.77
N SER A 73 5.69 -7.22 7.00
CA SER A 73 5.32 -8.41 6.21
C SER A 73 4.94 -8.07 4.78
N ILE A 74 4.41 -6.88 4.53
CA ILE A 74 4.01 -6.46 3.18
C ILE A 74 5.07 -5.63 2.46
N SER A 75 6.07 -5.12 3.18
CA SER A 75 7.17 -4.35 2.61
C SER A 75 8.16 -5.27 1.91
N SER A 76 8.76 -4.78 0.83
CA SER A 76 9.87 -5.46 0.16
C SER A 76 11.22 -4.91 0.62
N LEU A 77 11.23 -3.97 1.55
CA LEU A 77 12.46 -3.34 2.06
C LEU A 77 12.87 -3.96 3.40
N THR A 78 14.16 -3.99 3.66
CA THR A 78 14.70 -4.49 4.94
C THR A 78 14.21 -3.64 6.11
N THR A 79 14.19 -2.32 5.92
CA THR A 79 13.63 -1.38 6.89
C THR A 79 12.38 -0.78 6.27
N PRO A 80 11.18 -1.28 6.64
CA PRO A 80 9.95 -0.81 6.01
C PRO A 80 9.67 0.65 6.38
N PRO A 81 9.17 1.44 5.43
CA PRO A 81 8.73 2.79 5.75
C PRO A 81 7.43 2.75 6.55
N LYS A 82 7.10 3.86 7.19
CA LYS A 82 5.84 3.98 7.92
C LYS A 82 4.67 4.37 7.01
N ILE A 83 4.95 4.74 5.78
CA ILE A 83 3.97 5.22 4.80
C ILE A 83 4.11 4.39 3.54
N MET A 84 3.00 3.78 3.12
CA MET A 84 2.92 3.00 1.88
C MET A 84 1.61 3.33 1.18
N GLY A 85 1.48 2.94 -0.06
CA GLY A 85 0.25 3.15 -0.81
C GLY A 85 -0.11 1.95 -1.67
N LEU A 86 -1.42 1.66 -1.74
CA LEU A 86 -1.97 0.73 -2.70
C LEU A 86 -2.38 1.53 -3.92
N CYS A 87 -1.84 1.16 -5.07
CA CYS A 87 -2.04 1.89 -6.31
C CYS A 87 -2.63 1.01 -7.39
N LYS A 88 -3.30 1.64 -8.33
CA LYS A 88 -3.83 0.99 -9.52
C LYS A 88 -3.12 1.53 -10.74
N LYS A 89 -2.72 0.64 -11.65
CA LYS A 89 -2.10 1.06 -12.91
C LYS A 89 -3.11 1.85 -13.73
N ASN A 90 -2.66 2.99 -14.28
CA ASN A 90 -3.49 3.73 -15.21
C ASN A 90 -3.52 2.98 -16.54
N VAL A 91 -4.74 2.75 -17.04
CA VAL A 91 -4.93 2.20 -18.38
C VAL A 91 -5.08 3.39 -19.32
N VAL A 92 -4.10 3.55 -20.20
CA VAL A 92 -4.21 4.56 -21.24
C VAL A 92 -5.06 3.96 -22.36
N LYS A 93 -6.24 4.53 -22.54
CA LYS A 93 -7.07 4.19 -23.69
C LYS A 93 -6.68 5.12 -24.85
N ILE A 94 -6.26 4.52 -25.90
CA ILE A 94 -5.97 5.23 -27.13
C ILE A 94 -7.18 5.17 -28.02
#